data_685eef26f668e135243587f4b868427a
#
_entry.id   685eef26f668e135243587f4b868427a
#
_cell.length_a   1.000
_cell.length_b   1.000
_cell.length_c   1.000
_cell.angle_alpha   90.00
_cell.angle_beta   90.00
_cell.angle_gamma   90.00
#
_symmetry.space_group_name_H-M   'P 1'
#
loop_
_entity.id
_entity.type
_entity.pdbx_description
1 polymer ?
#
loop_
_entity_poly.entity_id
_entity_poly.type
_entity_poly.pdbx_seq_one_letter_code
_entity_poly.pdbx_strand_id
1 'polypeptide(L)'
;MYELLVGYARVSTEQQDLTAQRIGLKALGVTDDRIYVDHGLTGTNRDRSGLRLALAACRAGDTLVVTKLDRLARSLPDARDILDELTKRNVKLSLGGSIHDPTDPVGRLLFNVLAMVAEFESDLIRPRI
;
A
#
# COMPACT_ATOMS: atom_id res chain seq x y z
N MET A 1 -17.15 -16.19 -7.34
CA MET A 1 -16.38 -15.83 -6.15
C MET A 1 -15.96 -14.38 -6.24
N TYR A 2 -16.26 -13.60 -5.24
CA TYR A 2 -16.05 -12.16 -5.31
C TYR A 2 -14.70 -11.79 -4.75
N GLU A 3 -13.95 -11.02 -5.52
CA GLU A 3 -12.73 -10.41 -5.03
C GLU A 3 -13.12 -9.22 -4.15
N LEU A 4 -12.51 -9.11 -3.00
CA LEU A 4 -12.75 -8.00 -2.10
C LEU A 4 -11.75 -6.90 -2.37
N LEU A 5 -12.23 -5.67 -2.24
CA LEU A 5 -11.38 -4.50 -2.26
C LEU A 5 -11.19 -4.05 -0.82
N VAL A 6 -9.96 -4.07 -0.36
CA VAL A 6 -9.59 -3.66 0.98
C VAL A 6 -8.80 -2.37 0.84
N GLY A 7 -9.26 -1.30 1.47
CA GLY A 7 -8.63 0.00 1.37
C GLY A 7 -7.68 0.26 2.53
N TYR A 8 -6.60 0.95 2.24
CA TYR A 8 -5.65 1.37 3.25
C TYR A 8 -5.35 2.85 3.05
N ALA A 9 -5.39 3.60 4.13
CA ALA A 9 -5.06 5.01 4.15
C ALA A 9 -4.04 5.27 5.24
N ARG A 10 -2.92 5.89 4.87
CA ARG A 10 -1.97 6.42 5.84
C ARG A 10 -2.13 7.93 5.80
N VAL A 11 -2.55 8.50 6.91
CA VAL A 11 -2.94 9.90 6.96
C VAL A 11 -2.13 10.65 8.01
N SER A 12 -2.06 11.96 7.84
CA SER A 12 -1.53 12.85 8.86
C SER A 12 -2.55 12.97 9.99
N THR A 13 -2.22 13.78 10.99
CA THR A 13 -3.16 14.05 12.08
C THR A 13 -4.31 14.96 11.65
N GLU A 14 -4.27 15.51 10.45
CA GLU A 14 -5.30 16.42 9.98
C GLU A 14 -6.55 15.66 9.56
N GLN A 15 -7.69 16.14 10.05
CA GLN A 15 -8.98 15.55 9.72
C GLN A 15 -9.26 15.60 8.22
N GLN A 16 -8.83 16.66 7.57
CA GLN A 16 -9.06 16.85 6.14
C GLN A 16 -8.38 15.76 5.31
N ASP A 17 -7.18 15.35 5.72
CA ASP A 17 -6.44 14.33 5.00
C ASP A 17 -7.18 12.99 5.07
N LEU A 18 -7.68 12.63 6.24
CA LEU A 18 -8.45 11.40 6.41
C LEU A 18 -9.69 11.41 5.52
N THR A 19 -10.42 12.52 5.51
CA THR A 19 -11.63 12.64 4.71
C THR A 19 -11.30 12.48 3.23
N ALA A 20 -10.25 13.14 2.75
CA ALA A 20 -9.84 13.05 1.36
C ALA A 20 -9.44 11.63 0.98
N GLN A 21 -8.71 10.93 1.84
CA GLN A 21 -8.32 9.55 1.59
C GLN A 21 -9.55 8.64 1.51
N ARG A 22 -10.50 8.81 2.43
CA ARG A 22 -11.72 8.00 2.41
C ARG A 22 -12.52 8.23 1.14
N ILE A 23 -12.67 9.48 0.73
CA ILE A 23 -13.38 9.82 -0.51
C ILE A 23 -12.68 9.15 -1.70
N GLY A 24 -11.37 9.25 -1.76
CA GLY A 24 -10.60 8.64 -2.85
C GLY A 24 -10.75 7.14 -2.90
N LEU A 25 -10.69 6.47 -1.75
CA LEU A 25 -10.84 5.02 -1.69
C LEU A 25 -12.25 4.58 -2.07
N LYS A 26 -13.26 5.30 -1.61
CA LYS A 26 -14.63 5.00 -1.95
C LYS A 26 -14.89 5.18 -3.44
N ALA A 27 -14.28 6.20 -4.04
CA ALA A 27 -14.38 6.40 -5.48
C ALA A 27 -13.76 5.25 -6.26
N LEU A 28 -12.82 4.53 -5.67
CA LEU A 28 -12.19 3.37 -6.27
C LEU A 28 -12.95 2.06 -5.97
N GLY A 29 -14.07 2.14 -5.28
CA GLY A 29 -14.92 0.99 -5.06
C GLY A 29 -14.80 0.35 -3.68
N VAL A 30 -14.03 0.93 -2.78
CA VAL A 30 -13.87 0.39 -1.42
C VAL A 30 -15.02 0.88 -0.55
N THR A 31 -15.63 -0.02 0.21
CA THR A 31 -16.68 0.35 1.16
C THR A 31 -16.06 0.82 2.47
N ASP A 32 -16.78 1.67 3.21
CA ASP A 32 -16.26 2.26 4.45
C ASP A 32 -15.81 1.21 5.47
N ASP A 33 -16.51 0.10 5.55
CA ASP A 33 -16.22 -0.94 6.53
C ASP A 33 -14.94 -1.72 6.19
N ARG A 34 -14.36 -1.48 5.03
CA ARG A 34 -13.14 -2.15 4.58
C ARG A 34 -11.98 -1.19 4.43
N ILE A 35 -12.08 -0.02 5.00
CA ILE A 35 -10.99 0.97 4.98
C ILE A 35 -10.27 0.91 6.31
N TYR A 36 -8.98 0.62 6.24
CA TYR A 36 -8.10 0.58 7.41
C TYR A 36 -7.20 1.80 7.38
N VAL A 37 -6.96 2.37 8.53
CA VAL A 37 -6.27 3.66 8.63
C VAL A 37 -5.13 3.58 9.62
N ASP A 38 -3.98 4.11 9.23
CA ASP A 38 -2.89 4.40 10.13
C ASP A 38 -2.64 5.90 10.14
N HIS A 39 -2.33 6.43 11.29
CA HIS A 39 -1.95 7.83 11.39
C HIS A 39 -0.45 7.92 11.23
N GLY A 40 -0.03 8.55 10.14
CA GLY A 40 1.37 8.69 9.81
C GLY A 40 2.01 9.77 10.64
N LEU A 41 2.25 9.49 11.88
CA LEU A 41 2.83 10.45 12.79
C LEU A 41 4.33 10.52 12.61
N THR A 42 4.98 11.11 13.54
CA THR A 42 6.41 11.33 13.50
C THR A 42 7.17 10.01 13.35
N GLY A 43 8.45 10.10 13.07
CA GLY A 43 9.28 8.91 12.90
C GLY A 43 9.35 8.01 14.11
N THR A 44 8.86 8.45 15.27
CA THR A 44 8.84 7.63 16.47
C THR A 44 7.66 6.65 16.48
N ASN A 45 6.61 6.95 15.75
CA ASN A 45 5.45 6.06 15.70
C ASN A 45 5.61 5.08 14.56
N ARG A 46 5.97 3.85 14.90
CA ARG A 46 6.17 2.78 13.93
C ARG A 46 5.04 1.79 13.91
N ASP A 47 3.99 2.05 14.67
CA ASP A 47 2.86 1.15 14.70
C ASP A 47 2.08 1.28 13.40
N ARG A 48 2.00 0.18 12.68
CA ARG A 48 1.23 0.09 11.44
C ARG A 48 0.17 -0.97 11.57
N SER A 49 -0.54 -0.94 12.68
CA SER A 49 -1.60 -1.91 12.95
C SER A 49 -2.67 -1.88 11.88
N GLY A 50 -2.98 -0.69 11.32
CA GLY A 50 -3.95 -0.58 10.23
C GLY A 50 -3.53 -1.33 9.00
N LEU A 51 -2.26 -1.22 8.61
CA LEU A 51 -1.75 -1.96 7.45
C LEU A 51 -1.76 -3.46 7.72
N ARG A 52 -1.34 -3.88 8.92
CA ARG A 52 -1.38 -5.31 9.25
C ARG A 52 -2.80 -5.85 9.20
N LEU A 53 -3.77 -5.09 9.70
CA LEU A 53 -5.16 -5.51 9.65
C LEU A 53 -5.67 -5.56 8.22
N ALA A 54 -5.30 -4.58 7.39
CA ALA A 54 -5.69 -4.56 5.99
C ALA A 54 -5.15 -5.78 5.26
N LEU A 55 -3.87 -6.11 5.47
CA LEU A 55 -3.27 -7.28 4.86
C LEU A 55 -3.92 -8.57 5.35
N ALA A 56 -4.22 -8.64 6.65
CA ALA A 56 -4.88 -9.81 7.22
C ALA A 56 -6.31 -9.97 6.68
N ALA A 57 -6.95 -8.88 6.29
CA ALA A 57 -8.29 -8.93 5.72
C ALA A 57 -8.31 -9.39 4.27
N CYS A 58 -7.16 -9.37 3.60
CA CYS A 58 -7.06 -9.79 2.21
C CYS A 58 -6.86 -11.30 2.12
N ARG A 59 -7.57 -11.91 1.19
CA ARG A 59 -7.35 -13.30 0.81
C ARG A 59 -6.65 -13.33 -0.53
N ALA A 60 -6.15 -14.48 -0.92
CA ALA A 60 -5.56 -14.64 -2.25
C ALA A 60 -6.57 -14.24 -3.31
N GLY A 61 -6.17 -13.35 -4.21
CA GLY A 61 -7.02 -12.81 -5.25
C GLY A 61 -7.69 -11.50 -4.90
N ASP A 62 -7.70 -11.12 -3.63
CA ASP A 62 -8.24 -9.81 -3.24
C ASP A 62 -7.28 -8.69 -3.64
N THR A 63 -7.74 -7.46 -3.53
CA THR A 63 -6.96 -6.29 -3.92
C THR A 63 -6.82 -5.32 -2.75
N LEU A 64 -5.59 -4.94 -2.45
CA LEU A 64 -5.32 -3.83 -1.54
C LEU A 64 -5.33 -2.54 -2.34
N VAL A 65 -6.17 -1.59 -1.94
CA VAL A 65 -6.38 -0.34 -2.67
C VAL A 65 -5.81 0.82 -1.88
N VAL A 66 -4.96 1.60 -2.53
CA VAL A 66 -4.45 2.84 -1.97
C VAL A 66 -4.59 3.93 -3.02
N THR A 67 -4.64 5.18 -2.59
CA THR A 67 -4.78 6.29 -3.52
C THR A 67 -3.48 6.61 -4.23
N LYS A 68 -2.36 6.47 -3.52
CA LYS A 68 -1.03 6.73 -4.06
C LYS A 68 -0.03 5.84 -3.35
N LEU A 69 1.11 5.62 -3.98
CA LEU A 69 2.15 4.80 -3.37
C LEU A 69 2.67 5.40 -2.07
N ASP A 70 2.79 6.73 -1.98
CA ASP A 70 3.28 7.38 -0.77
C ASP A 70 2.29 7.29 0.40
N ARG A 71 1.06 6.86 0.13
CA ARG A 71 0.08 6.56 1.18
C ARG A 71 0.13 5.11 1.63
N LEU A 72 0.89 4.29 0.94
CA LEU A 72 1.12 2.90 1.33
C LEU A 72 2.46 2.77 2.04
N ALA A 73 3.50 3.31 1.46
CA ALA A 73 4.86 3.12 1.92
C ALA A 73 5.45 4.45 2.40
N ARG A 74 6.27 4.38 3.43
CA ARG A 74 6.97 5.54 3.97
C ARG A 74 8.30 5.79 3.29
N SER A 75 8.79 4.81 2.58
CA SER A 75 10.06 4.86 1.87
C SER A 75 10.03 3.81 0.78
N LEU A 76 10.98 3.86 -0.13
CA LEU A 76 11.06 2.84 -1.17
C LEU A 76 11.42 1.46 -0.62
N PRO A 77 12.35 1.32 0.33
CA PRO A 77 12.56 0.02 0.97
C PRO A 77 11.32 -0.53 1.66
N ASP A 78 10.54 0.34 2.29
CA ASP A 78 9.28 -0.05 2.89
C ASP A 78 8.30 -0.56 1.82
N ALA A 79 8.25 0.13 0.68
CA ALA A 79 7.43 -0.30 -0.44
C ALA A 79 7.83 -1.70 -0.92
N ARG A 80 9.12 -1.97 -1.01
CA ARG A 80 9.60 -3.29 -1.41
C ARG A 80 9.12 -4.37 -0.46
N ASP A 81 9.21 -4.12 0.83
CA ASP A 81 8.76 -5.09 1.83
C ASP A 81 7.27 -5.37 1.72
N ILE A 82 6.49 -4.32 1.50
CA ILE A 82 5.05 -4.46 1.33
C ILE A 82 4.72 -5.25 0.06
N LEU A 83 5.41 -4.95 -1.04
CA LEU A 83 5.19 -5.66 -2.30
C LEU A 83 5.56 -7.15 -2.16
N ASP A 84 6.63 -7.46 -1.43
CA ASP A 84 6.99 -8.85 -1.15
C ASP A 84 5.87 -9.55 -0.38
N GLU A 85 5.31 -8.88 0.60
CA GLU A 85 4.23 -9.44 1.39
C GLU A 85 2.98 -9.68 0.55
N LEU A 86 2.63 -8.75 -0.32
CA LEU A 86 1.49 -8.90 -1.23
C LEU A 86 1.72 -10.08 -2.18
N THR A 87 2.94 -10.22 -2.67
CA THR A 87 3.28 -11.34 -3.56
C THR A 87 3.11 -12.67 -2.85
N LYS A 88 3.57 -12.78 -1.63
CA LYS A 88 3.44 -14.01 -0.84
C LYS A 88 1.98 -14.36 -0.59
N ARG A 89 1.14 -13.37 -0.42
CA ARG A 89 -0.28 -13.57 -0.14
C ARG A 89 -1.13 -13.67 -1.41
N ASN A 90 -0.54 -13.46 -2.58
CA ASN A 90 -1.24 -13.40 -3.86
C ASN A 90 -2.34 -12.34 -3.85
N VAL A 91 -2.03 -11.18 -3.28
CA VAL A 91 -2.95 -10.05 -3.20
C VAL A 91 -2.51 -9.03 -4.23
N LYS A 92 -3.49 -8.53 -4.99
CA LYS A 92 -3.23 -7.49 -5.98
C LYS A 92 -3.09 -6.14 -5.30
N LEU A 93 -2.46 -5.20 -5.99
CA LEU A 93 -2.31 -3.84 -5.50
C LEU A 93 -2.96 -2.88 -6.49
N SER A 94 -3.83 -2.00 -5.99
CA SER A 94 -4.39 -0.92 -6.78
C SER A 94 -3.78 0.40 -6.32
N LEU A 95 -3.09 1.07 -7.25
CA LEU A 95 -2.52 2.40 -7.00
C LEU A 95 -3.38 3.40 -7.76
N GLY A 96 -4.31 4.06 -7.06
CA GLY A 96 -5.19 5.03 -7.67
C GLY A 96 -6.04 4.47 -8.78
N GLY A 97 -6.38 3.18 -8.71
CA GLY A 97 -7.20 2.51 -9.72
C GLY A 97 -6.41 1.66 -10.71
N SER A 98 -5.09 1.79 -10.72
CA SER A 98 -4.23 0.98 -11.58
C SER A 98 -3.90 -0.32 -10.84
N ILE A 99 -4.44 -1.44 -11.31
CA ILE A 99 -4.35 -2.72 -10.62
C ILE A 99 -3.15 -3.52 -11.11
N HIS A 100 -2.36 -4.00 -10.16
CA HIS A 100 -1.16 -4.78 -10.43
C HIS A 100 -1.27 -6.12 -9.72
N ASP A 101 -1.17 -7.20 -10.49
CA ASP A 101 -1.36 -8.56 -10.00
C ASP A 101 0.01 -9.25 -9.90
N PRO A 102 0.45 -9.67 -8.72
CA PRO A 102 1.75 -10.33 -8.59
C PRO A 102 1.80 -11.71 -9.26
N THR A 103 0.65 -12.31 -9.58
CA THR A 103 0.61 -13.60 -10.27
C THR A 103 0.65 -13.44 -11.78
N ASP A 104 0.41 -12.24 -12.29
CA ASP A 104 0.47 -11.94 -13.71
C ASP A 104 1.91 -11.55 -14.09
N PRO A 105 2.45 -12.03 -15.22
CA PRO A 105 3.84 -11.71 -15.60
C PRO A 105 4.13 -10.22 -15.67
N VAL A 106 3.18 -9.43 -16.18
CA VAL A 106 3.37 -7.97 -16.26
C VAL A 106 3.36 -7.35 -14.86
N GLY A 107 2.45 -7.80 -13.99
CA GLY A 107 2.40 -7.32 -12.61
C GLY A 107 3.66 -7.68 -11.84
N ARG A 108 4.16 -8.90 -12.02
CA ARG A 108 5.42 -9.32 -11.39
C ARG A 108 6.58 -8.48 -11.86
N LEU A 109 6.62 -8.19 -13.16
CA LEU A 109 7.67 -7.34 -13.70
C LEU A 109 7.63 -5.96 -13.05
N LEU A 110 6.44 -5.38 -12.92
CA LEU A 110 6.29 -4.09 -12.29
C LEU A 110 6.75 -4.13 -10.84
N PHE A 111 6.32 -5.16 -10.08
CA PHE A 111 6.74 -5.30 -8.69
C PHE A 111 8.27 -5.41 -8.59
N ASN A 112 8.88 -6.18 -9.49
CA ASN A 112 10.34 -6.33 -9.51
C ASN A 112 11.03 -5.02 -9.84
N VAL A 113 10.50 -4.26 -10.79
CA VAL A 113 11.05 -2.95 -11.16
C VAL A 113 10.96 -1.99 -9.97
N LEU A 114 9.82 -1.97 -9.30
CA LEU A 114 9.66 -1.11 -8.11
C LEU A 114 10.64 -1.50 -7.01
N ALA A 115 10.84 -2.79 -6.80
CA ALA A 115 11.80 -3.27 -5.80
C ALA A 115 13.23 -2.84 -6.16
N MET A 116 13.59 -2.94 -7.44
CA MET A 116 14.91 -2.51 -7.91
C MET A 116 15.10 -1.02 -7.76
N VAL A 117 14.08 -0.22 -8.10
CA VAL A 117 14.13 1.22 -7.92
C VAL A 117 14.29 1.56 -6.44
N ALA A 118 13.57 0.84 -5.58
CA ALA A 118 13.67 1.05 -4.14
C ALA A 118 15.08 0.80 -3.62
N GLU A 119 15.73 -0.25 -4.10
CA GLU A 119 17.12 -0.52 -3.72
C GLU A 119 18.06 0.57 -4.22
N PHE A 120 17.89 0.99 -5.46
CA PHE A 120 18.71 2.03 -6.05
C PHE A 120 18.58 3.34 -5.28
N GLU A 121 17.33 3.73 -4.98
CA GLU A 121 17.08 4.94 -4.20
C GLU A 121 17.69 4.86 -2.80
N SER A 122 17.61 3.69 -2.17
CA SER A 122 18.19 3.49 -0.86
C SER A 122 19.71 3.68 -0.91
N ASP A 123 20.36 3.16 -1.94
CA ASP A 123 21.80 3.31 -2.10
C ASP A 123 22.19 4.77 -2.35
N LEU A 124 21.39 5.50 -3.12
CA LEU A 124 21.64 6.90 -3.39
C LEU A 124 21.48 7.79 -2.17
N ILE A 125 20.55 7.42 -1.29
CA ILE A 125 20.20 8.24 -0.13
C ILE A 125 21.13 7.97 1.05
N ARG A 126 21.88 6.87 1.03
CA ARG A 126 22.77 6.55 2.13
C ARG A 126 23.67 7.73 2.44
N PRO A 127 23.80 8.08 3.72
CA PRO A 127 24.58 9.24 4.12
C PRO A 127 26.01 9.10 3.65
N ARG A 128 26.50 10.16 3.13
CA ARG A 128 27.92 10.26 2.81
C ARG A 128 28.61 10.84 4.03
N ILE A 129 29.25 10.00 4.71
CA ILE A 129 29.95 10.42 5.91
C ILE A 129 31.40 10.52 5.61
#